data_3808e6e15fe8041595b9c2ca139b32fd
#
_entry.id   3808e6e15fe8041595b9c2ca139b32fd
#
_cell.length_a   1.000
_cell.length_b   1.000
_cell.length_c   1.000
_cell.angle_alpha   90.00
_cell.angle_beta   90.00
_cell.angle_gamma   90.00
#
_symmetry.space_group_name_H-M   'P 1'
#
loop_
_entity.id
_entity.type
_entity.pdbx_description
1 polymer ?
#
loop_
_entity_poly.entity_id
_entity_poly.type
_entity_poly.pdbx_seq_one_letter_code
_entity_poly.pdbx_strand_id
1 'polypeptide(L)'
;MTSGSYTAVRILIIAALFVLAATIRPARAEMIDGIVAVVDDTVIMYSDVLKKMKELGAKEYSIATARQVLQIMVEDAVVEKIYKRMGFQPVDLRHAEQMARDMDIDVASARSLLMKSTLMDLMVKSRVVITDAMVQEYYAGMKEYAGADSVHLKQILIKGDEEKADKAVSELKSGKGFDEVAGTYSDILVSGSPDIGWVALKDLAPEVHKILETVKPGETAGPVLLDGNFLVYEVVERGVTGARPLEEVKGEIVEALQEKYRKEAFEHWLNMIMADHYIGVFL
;
A
#
# COMPACT_ATOMS: atom_id res chain seq x y z
N MET A 1 3.91 64.06 -61.25
CA MET A 1 3.93 62.62 -61.51
C MET A 1 5.06 61.95 -60.70
N THR A 2 5.02 61.87 -59.37
CA THR A 2 6.11 61.30 -58.55
C THR A 2 5.60 60.54 -57.27
N SER A 3 4.30 60.26 -57.17
CA SER A 3 3.73 59.63 -55.94
C SER A 3 3.69 58.12 -56.00
N GLY A 4 3.76 57.50 -57.18
CA GLY A 4 3.62 56.03 -57.32
C GLY A 4 4.88 55.20 -57.01
N SER A 5 6.06 55.83 -57.11
CA SER A 5 7.35 55.11 -56.96
C SER A 5 7.71 54.77 -55.52
N TYR A 6 7.33 55.63 -54.57
CA TYR A 6 7.63 55.38 -53.13
C TYR A 6 6.75 54.34 -52.49
N THR A 7 5.53 54.15 -53.02
CA THR A 7 4.61 53.11 -52.50
C THR A 7 5.07 51.69 -52.90
N ALA A 8 5.55 51.54 -54.15
CA ALA A 8 6.08 50.27 -54.65
C ALA A 8 7.36 49.83 -53.90
N VAL A 9 8.28 50.79 -53.62
CA VAL A 9 9.50 50.52 -52.85
C VAL A 9 9.22 50.20 -51.42
N ARG A 10 8.21 50.79 -50.74
CA ARG A 10 7.78 50.46 -49.38
C ARG A 10 7.17 49.03 -49.30
N ILE A 11 6.37 48.64 -50.28
CA ILE A 11 5.77 47.28 -50.33
C ILE A 11 6.86 46.22 -50.53
N LEU A 12 7.87 46.52 -51.39
CA LEU A 12 8.99 45.59 -51.59
C LEU A 12 9.88 45.44 -50.36
N ILE A 13 10.13 46.53 -49.60
CA ILE A 13 10.89 46.43 -48.32
C ILE A 13 10.13 45.68 -47.25
N ILE A 14 8.82 45.88 -47.14
CA ILE A 14 7.97 45.14 -46.18
C ILE A 14 7.90 43.65 -46.55
N ALA A 15 7.77 43.33 -47.84
CA ALA A 15 7.79 41.93 -48.30
C ALA A 15 9.16 41.26 -48.06
N ALA A 16 10.27 41.97 -48.28
CA ALA A 16 11.62 41.45 -47.99
C ALA A 16 11.86 41.23 -46.48
N LEU A 17 11.34 42.11 -45.61
CA LEU A 17 11.39 41.94 -44.17
C LEU A 17 10.54 40.75 -43.68
N PHE A 18 9.39 40.50 -44.31
CA PHE A 18 8.56 39.34 -44.00
C PHE A 18 9.20 38.01 -44.43
N VAL A 19 9.88 37.99 -45.57
CA VAL A 19 10.62 36.80 -46.03
C VAL A 19 11.83 36.54 -45.15
N LEU A 20 12.53 37.57 -44.64
CA LEU A 20 13.65 37.44 -43.74
C LEU A 20 13.21 36.96 -42.36
N ALA A 21 12.03 37.36 -41.86
CA ALA A 21 11.46 36.87 -40.60
C ALA A 21 11.01 35.41 -40.68
N ALA A 22 10.59 34.93 -41.86
CA ALA A 22 10.18 33.56 -42.09
C ALA A 22 11.35 32.53 -42.13
N THR A 23 12.58 33.01 -42.25
CA THR A 23 13.81 32.20 -42.27
C THR A 23 14.46 32.01 -40.90
N ILE A 24 13.97 32.71 -39.86
CA ILE A 24 14.41 32.47 -38.48
C ILE A 24 13.74 31.18 -38.02
N ARG A 25 14.35 30.04 -38.34
CA ARG A 25 14.02 28.80 -37.67
C ARG A 25 14.35 29.00 -36.20
N PRO A 26 13.39 28.75 -35.26
CA PRO A 26 13.77 28.75 -33.89
C PRO A 26 14.90 27.72 -33.74
N ALA A 27 16.06 28.16 -33.29
CA ALA A 27 17.12 27.27 -32.91
C ALA A 27 16.48 26.32 -31.89
N ARG A 28 16.27 25.06 -32.26
CA ARG A 28 16.01 24.02 -31.28
C ARG A 28 17.23 24.09 -30.38
N ALA A 29 17.05 24.59 -29.18
CA ALA A 29 18.01 24.37 -28.13
C ALA A 29 18.14 22.84 -28.03
N GLU A 30 19.21 22.29 -28.60
CA GLU A 30 19.64 20.93 -28.24
C GLU A 30 19.86 21.03 -26.76
N MET A 31 18.98 20.34 -26.01
CA MET A 31 19.15 20.21 -24.57
C MET A 31 20.45 19.42 -24.42
N ILE A 32 21.54 20.12 -24.11
CA ILE A 32 22.82 19.47 -23.81
C ILE A 32 22.56 18.60 -22.59
N ASP A 33 22.72 17.29 -22.76
CA ASP A 33 22.54 16.34 -21.70
C ASP A 33 23.55 16.62 -20.59
N GLY A 34 23.07 16.85 -19.37
CA GLY A 34 23.89 17.27 -18.24
C GLY A 34 24.24 16.09 -17.32
N ILE A 35 25.44 16.14 -16.76
CA ILE A 35 25.82 15.24 -15.67
C ILE A 35 24.99 15.58 -14.44
N VAL A 36 24.24 14.62 -13.90
CA VAL A 36 23.41 14.79 -12.70
C VAL A 36 23.93 14.07 -11.47
N ALA A 37 24.78 13.05 -11.67
CA ALA A 37 25.57 12.49 -10.58
C ALA A 37 26.84 11.82 -11.09
N VAL A 38 27.78 11.64 -10.17
CA VAL A 38 29.02 10.86 -10.37
C VAL A 38 29.19 9.94 -9.17
N VAL A 39 29.40 8.66 -9.44
CA VAL A 39 29.71 7.64 -8.43
C VAL A 39 31.08 7.05 -8.76
N ASP A 40 32.13 7.50 -8.10
CA ASP A 40 33.53 7.25 -8.42
C ASP A 40 33.85 7.59 -9.88
N ASP A 41 33.97 6.58 -10.76
CA ASP A 41 34.22 6.68 -12.20
C ASP A 41 32.97 6.52 -13.07
N THR A 42 31.81 6.32 -12.47
CA THR A 42 30.52 6.15 -13.18
C THR A 42 29.78 7.47 -13.22
N VAL A 43 29.49 7.95 -14.42
CA VAL A 43 28.73 9.18 -14.66
C VAL A 43 27.28 8.84 -14.96
N ILE A 44 26.34 9.56 -14.33
CA ILE A 44 24.91 9.46 -14.59
C ILE A 44 24.46 10.75 -15.25
N MET A 45 23.86 10.63 -16.45
CA MET A 45 23.37 11.75 -17.23
C MET A 45 21.89 12.01 -16.93
N TYR A 46 21.42 13.22 -17.19
CA TYR A 46 19.99 13.56 -17.03
C TYR A 46 19.08 12.72 -17.93
N SER A 47 19.52 12.45 -19.16
CA SER A 47 18.82 11.54 -20.08
C SER A 47 18.65 10.13 -19.53
N ASP A 48 19.63 9.60 -18.78
CA ASP A 48 19.54 8.29 -18.13
C ASP A 48 18.45 8.29 -17.05
N VAL A 49 18.37 9.39 -16.28
CA VAL A 49 17.30 9.54 -15.27
C VAL A 49 15.92 9.60 -15.92
N LEU A 50 15.76 10.37 -17.00
CA LEU A 50 14.49 10.45 -17.73
C LEU A 50 14.09 9.10 -18.32
N LYS A 51 15.05 8.36 -18.88
CA LYS A 51 14.84 7.00 -19.38
C LYS A 51 14.37 6.07 -18.27
N LYS A 52 15.03 6.10 -17.12
CA LYS A 52 14.68 5.28 -15.95
C LYS A 52 13.32 5.66 -15.38
N MET A 53 12.97 6.96 -15.32
CA MET A 53 11.63 7.42 -14.94
C MET A 53 10.55 6.79 -15.82
N LYS A 54 10.78 6.77 -17.13
CA LYS A 54 9.86 6.16 -18.10
C LYS A 54 9.73 4.64 -17.89
N GLU A 55 10.84 3.95 -17.67
CA GLU A 55 10.88 2.50 -17.40
C GLU A 55 10.12 2.14 -16.11
N LEU A 56 10.22 3.00 -15.08
CA LEU A 56 9.48 2.85 -13.82
C LEU A 56 8.01 3.30 -13.91
N GLY A 57 7.52 3.70 -15.08
CA GLY A 57 6.14 4.13 -15.28
C GLY A 57 5.77 5.43 -14.57
N ALA A 58 6.73 6.34 -14.36
CA ALA A 58 6.49 7.62 -13.71
C ALA A 58 5.38 8.40 -14.43
N LYS A 59 4.33 8.75 -13.70
CA LYS A 59 3.19 9.53 -14.23
C LYS A 59 3.51 11.02 -14.32
N GLU A 60 4.46 11.49 -13.54
CA GLU A 60 4.87 12.89 -13.45
C GLU A 60 6.40 13.02 -13.60
N TYR A 61 6.82 13.93 -14.47
CA TYR A 61 8.23 14.24 -14.72
C TYR A 61 8.60 15.51 -13.96
N SER A 62 8.65 15.43 -12.64
CA SER A 62 9.07 16.52 -11.76
C SER A 62 10.52 16.35 -11.29
N ILE A 63 11.13 17.45 -10.82
CA ILE A 63 12.47 17.41 -10.21
C ILE A 63 12.47 16.50 -8.97
N ALA A 64 11.40 16.47 -8.20
CA ALA A 64 11.28 15.60 -7.03
C ALA A 64 11.32 14.12 -7.43
N THR A 65 10.55 13.73 -8.44
CA THR A 65 10.57 12.36 -8.99
C THR A 65 11.94 12.02 -9.58
N ALA A 66 12.56 12.96 -10.31
CA ALA A 66 13.89 12.77 -10.87
C ALA A 66 14.95 12.52 -9.78
N ARG A 67 14.89 13.25 -8.66
CA ARG A 67 15.80 13.03 -7.52
C ARG A 67 15.61 11.66 -6.87
N GLN A 68 14.38 11.20 -6.72
CA GLN A 68 14.10 9.86 -6.19
C GLN A 68 14.69 8.76 -7.10
N VAL A 69 14.47 8.89 -8.41
CA VAL A 69 15.02 7.95 -9.40
C VAL A 69 16.55 8.03 -9.44
N LEU A 70 17.12 9.22 -9.37
CA LEU A 70 18.58 9.40 -9.31
C LEU A 70 19.19 8.73 -8.09
N GLN A 71 18.54 8.81 -6.93
CA GLN A 71 18.99 8.10 -5.72
C GLN A 71 19.04 6.59 -5.96
N ILE A 72 18.01 6.00 -6.55
CA ILE A 72 18.00 4.58 -6.92
C ILE A 72 19.17 4.24 -7.85
N MET A 73 19.42 5.06 -8.86
CA MET A 73 20.51 4.85 -9.82
C MET A 73 21.89 4.96 -9.17
N VAL A 74 22.08 5.87 -8.22
CA VAL A 74 23.31 6.01 -7.43
C VAL A 74 23.54 4.75 -6.58
N GLU A 75 22.52 4.30 -5.88
CA GLU A 75 22.59 3.05 -5.08
C GLU A 75 22.91 1.84 -5.96
N ASP A 76 22.25 1.71 -7.11
CA ASP A 76 22.49 0.62 -8.06
C ASP A 76 23.93 0.64 -8.59
N ALA A 77 24.48 1.82 -8.86
CA ALA A 77 25.88 1.96 -9.30
C ALA A 77 26.87 1.52 -8.21
N VAL A 78 26.63 1.88 -6.95
CA VAL A 78 27.45 1.42 -5.81
C VAL A 78 27.34 -0.08 -5.64
N VAL A 79 26.11 -0.63 -5.67
CA VAL A 79 25.86 -2.08 -5.56
C VAL A 79 26.61 -2.85 -6.65
N GLU A 80 26.54 -2.40 -7.90
CA GLU A 80 27.25 -3.05 -9.02
C GLU A 80 28.76 -3.04 -8.82
N LYS A 81 29.32 -1.92 -8.33
CA LYS A 81 30.77 -1.83 -8.03
C LYS A 81 31.18 -2.79 -6.93
N ILE A 82 30.41 -2.86 -5.84
CA ILE A 82 30.69 -3.78 -4.72
C ILE A 82 30.61 -5.22 -5.21
N TYR A 83 29.55 -5.55 -5.94
CA TYR A 83 29.33 -6.89 -6.49
C TYR A 83 30.52 -7.35 -7.35
N LYS A 84 31.01 -6.49 -8.26
CA LYS A 84 32.19 -6.74 -9.08
C LYS A 84 33.47 -6.84 -8.25
N ARG A 85 33.68 -5.92 -7.29
CA ARG A 85 34.86 -5.90 -6.40
C ARG A 85 34.97 -7.16 -5.55
N MET A 86 33.85 -7.74 -5.16
CA MET A 86 33.81 -9.01 -4.43
C MET A 86 34.04 -10.23 -5.29
N GLY A 87 34.21 -10.07 -6.61
CA GLY A 87 34.52 -11.15 -7.52
C GLY A 87 33.35 -12.04 -7.90
N PHE A 88 32.12 -11.59 -7.68
CA PHE A 88 30.96 -12.34 -8.14
C PHE A 88 30.88 -12.41 -9.67
N GLN A 89 30.43 -13.56 -10.16
CA GLN A 89 30.13 -13.71 -11.58
C GLN A 89 28.98 -12.77 -11.99
N PRO A 90 29.00 -12.27 -13.23
CA PRO A 90 27.88 -11.47 -13.74
C PRO A 90 26.53 -12.19 -13.54
N VAL A 91 25.51 -11.44 -13.19
CA VAL A 91 24.13 -11.97 -13.05
C VAL A 91 23.71 -12.65 -14.35
N ASP A 92 23.22 -13.88 -14.29
CA ASP A 92 22.70 -14.62 -15.46
C ASP A 92 21.57 -13.82 -16.08
N LEU A 93 21.74 -13.47 -17.35
CA LEU A 93 20.78 -12.66 -18.10
C LEU A 93 19.41 -13.33 -18.20
N ARG A 94 19.35 -14.65 -18.37
CA ARG A 94 18.08 -15.39 -18.45
C ARG A 94 17.31 -15.32 -17.13
N HIS A 95 18.03 -15.39 -16.00
CA HIS A 95 17.42 -15.25 -14.69
C HIS A 95 16.89 -13.82 -14.48
N ALA A 96 17.64 -12.81 -14.89
CA ALA A 96 17.20 -11.42 -14.83
C ALA A 96 15.99 -11.14 -15.74
N GLU A 97 15.98 -11.70 -16.96
CA GLU A 97 14.84 -11.59 -17.87
C GLU A 97 13.60 -12.30 -17.35
N GLN A 98 13.75 -13.45 -16.71
CA GLN A 98 12.62 -14.14 -16.08
C GLN A 98 12.05 -13.32 -14.94
N MET A 99 12.90 -12.85 -14.02
CA MET A 99 12.47 -11.98 -12.91
C MET A 99 11.79 -10.70 -13.42
N ALA A 100 12.33 -10.09 -14.48
CA ALA A 100 11.78 -8.89 -15.09
C ALA A 100 10.34 -9.13 -15.58
N ARG A 101 10.08 -10.27 -16.23
CA ARG A 101 8.72 -10.65 -16.65
C ARG A 101 7.79 -10.92 -15.48
N ASP A 102 8.26 -11.65 -14.47
CA ASP A 102 7.44 -12.06 -13.33
C ASP A 102 7.03 -10.88 -12.46
N MET A 103 7.88 -9.84 -12.39
CA MET A 103 7.68 -8.65 -11.57
C MET A 103 7.19 -7.42 -12.36
N ASP A 104 7.05 -7.53 -13.69
CA ASP A 104 6.70 -6.41 -14.59
C ASP A 104 7.64 -5.20 -14.44
N ILE A 105 8.96 -5.47 -14.43
CA ILE A 105 10.03 -4.47 -14.34
C ILE A 105 11.02 -4.60 -15.49
N ASP A 106 11.87 -3.59 -15.69
CA ASP A 106 12.95 -3.69 -16.68
C ASP A 106 14.08 -4.64 -16.24
N VAL A 107 14.82 -5.18 -17.21
CA VAL A 107 15.88 -6.17 -16.97
C VAL A 107 17.04 -5.58 -16.14
N ALA A 108 17.33 -4.28 -16.26
CA ALA A 108 18.39 -3.64 -15.48
C ALA A 108 17.98 -3.55 -14.01
N SER A 109 16.73 -3.20 -13.71
CA SER A 109 16.17 -3.26 -12.35
C SER A 109 16.20 -4.67 -11.78
N ALA A 110 15.81 -5.69 -12.56
CA ALA A 110 15.88 -7.09 -12.13
C ALA A 110 17.32 -7.52 -11.80
N ARG A 111 18.30 -7.12 -12.61
CA ARG A 111 19.71 -7.37 -12.32
C ARG A 111 20.18 -6.71 -11.03
N SER A 112 19.80 -5.46 -10.79
CA SER A 112 20.13 -4.76 -9.55
C SER A 112 19.52 -5.47 -8.34
N LEU A 113 18.26 -5.89 -8.41
CA LEU A 113 17.61 -6.66 -7.35
C LEU A 113 18.33 -7.98 -7.06
N LEU A 114 18.75 -8.72 -8.09
CA LEU A 114 19.51 -9.97 -7.92
C LEU A 114 20.87 -9.73 -7.27
N MET A 115 21.58 -8.66 -7.65
CA MET A 115 22.83 -8.26 -6.99
C MET A 115 22.60 -7.87 -5.53
N LYS A 116 21.59 -7.06 -5.24
CA LYS A 116 21.21 -6.67 -3.88
C LYS A 116 20.85 -7.89 -3.03
N SER A 117 20.07 -8.82 -3.56
CA SER A 117 19.70 -10.07 -2.87
C SER A 117 20.94 -10.91 -2.54
N THR A 118 21.85 -11.09 -3.49
CA THR A 118 23.10 -11.83 -3.27
C THR A 118 23.96 -11.18 -2.17
N LEU A 119 24.11 -9.86 -2.20
CA LEU A 119 24.86 -9.13 -1.18
C LEU A 119 24.19 -9.18 0.18
N MET A 120 22.86 -9.08 0.22
CA MET A 120 22.07 -9.19 1.45
C MET A 120 22.24 -10.57 2.10
N ASP A 121 22.15 -11.64 1.30
CA ASP A 121 22.35 -13.00 1.80
C ASP A 121 23.76 -13.20 2.37
N LEU A 122 24.78 -12.66 1.72
CA LEU A 122 26.15 -12.82 2.19
C LEU A 122 26.45 -11.96 3.44
N MET A 123 26.02 -10.69 3.42
CA MET A 123 26.43 -9.70 4.43
C MET A 123 25.58 -9.69 5.68
N VAL A 124 24.32 -10.10 5.58
CA VAL A 124 23.30 -9.86 6.62
C VAL A 124 22.71 -11.14 7.18
N LYS A 125 22.56 -12.20 6.39
CA LYS A 125 21.83 -13.42 6.77
C LYS A 125 22.29 -14.03 8.12
N SER A 126 23.58 -14.02 8.41
CA SER A 126 24.14 -14.57 9.65
C SER A 126 24.11 -13.60 10.85
N ARG A 127 23.70 -12.34 10.63
CA ARG A 127 23.75 -11.29 11.65
C ARG A 127 22.37 -10.98 12.28
N VAL A 128 21.29 -11.44 11.65
CA VAL A 128 19.93 -11.23 12.14
C VAL A 128 19.49 -12.43 12.96
N VAL A 129 19.32 -12.22 14.25
CA VAL A 129 18.81 -13.22 15.21
C VAL A 129 17.48 -12.74 15.73
N ILE A 130 16.42 -13.51 15.48
CA ILE A 130 15.09 -13.23 16.01
C ILE A 130 14.95 -13.95 17.36
N THR A 131 14.68 -13.18 18.40
CA THR A 131 14.48 -13.70 19.75
C THR A 131 13.01 -13.93 20.06
N ASP A 132 12.71 -14.83 21.02
CA ASP A 132 11.32 -15.04 21.47
C ASP A 132 10.68 -13.75 22.00
N ALA A 133 11.45 -12.85 22.61
CA ALA A 133 10.95 -11.55 23.07
C ALA A 133 10.45 -10.69 21.91
N MET A 134 11.18 -10.64 20.78
CA MET A 134 10.76 -9.93 19.57
C MET A 134 9.49 -10.52 18.96
N VAL A 135 9.38 -11.85 18.98
CA VAL A 135 8.19 -12.55 18.50
C VAL A 135 6.97 -12.22 19.37
N GLN A 136 7.13 -12.22 20.69
CA GLN A 136 6.06 -11.86 21.62
C GLN A 136 5.63 -10.40 21.48
N GLU A 137 6.57 -9.48 21.34
CA GLU A 137 6.30 -8.05 21.14
C GLU A 137 5.54 -7.82 19.82
N TYR A 138 5.98 -8.46 18.74
CA TYR A 138 5.31 -8.38 17.44
C TYR A 138 3.89 -8.92 17.53
N TYR A 139 3.71 -10.11 18.11
CA TYR A 139 2.40 -10.72 18.31
C TYR A 139 1.45 -9.83 19.11
N ALA A 140 1.92 -9.26 20.21
CA ALA A 140 1.11 -8.36 21.06
C ALA A 140 0.70 -7.06 20.33
N GLY A 141 1.51 -6.60 19.37
CA GLY A 141 1.23 -5.40 18.56
C GLY A 141 0.25 -5.63 17.41
N MET A 142 0.04 -6.89 17.00
CA MET A 142 -0.79 -7.24 15.84
C MET A 142 -2.22 -7.59 16.26
N LYS A 143 -3.14 -6.63 16.09
CA LYS A 143 -4.57 -6.81 16.40
C LYS A 143 -5.22 -7.96 15.62
N GLU A 144 -4.70 -8.28 14.44
CA GLU A 144 -5.20 -9.38 13.60
C GLU A 144 -5.06 -10.76 14.26
N TYR A 145 -4.05 -10.95 15.12
CA TYR A 145 -3.86 -12.19 15.86
C TYR A 145 -4.68 -12.23 17.16
N ALA A 146 -4.99 -11.06 17.72
CA ALA A 146 -5.79 -10.98 18.95
C ALA A 146 -7.25 -11.41 18.74
N GLY A 147 -7.69 -11.51 17.47
CA GLY A 147 -9.10 -11.74 17.13
C GLY A 147 -9.93 -10.47 17.23
N ALA A 148 -11.22 -10.62 17.17
CA ALA A 148 -12.18 -9.53 17.26
C ALA A 148 -13.12 -9.75 18.44
N ASP A 149 -13.36 -8.67 19.20
CA ASP A 149 -14.43 -8.66 20.19
C ASP A 149 -15.74 -9.02 19.51
N SER A 150 -16.41 -10.04 20.02
CA SER A 150 -17.54 -10.69 19.39
C SER A 150 -18.64 -10.96 20.41
N VAL A 151 -19.84 -11.04 19.91
CA VAL A 151 -21.03 -11.37 20.68
C VAL A 151 -21.76 -12.52 20.04
N HIS A 152 -22.22 -13.48 20.84
CA HIS A 152 -23.14 -14.49 20.39
C HIS A 152 -24.54 -13.94 20.58
N LEU A 153 -25.32 -13.86 19.49
CA LEU A 153 -26.58 -13.15 19.43
C LEU A 153 -27.73 -14.06 19.03
N LYS A 154 -28.89 -13.80 19.64
CA LYS A 154 -30.19 -14.13 19.05
C LYS A 154 -30.83 -12.86 18.54
N GLN A 155 -31.62 -12.97 17.47
CA GLN A 155 -32.26 -11.85 16.78
C GLN A 155 -33.73 -12.09 16.53
N ILE A 156 -34.54 -11.07 16.77
CA ILE A 156 -35.91 -10.95 16.27
C ILE A 156 -35.89 -9.85 15.20
N LEU A 157 -36.35 -10.15 13.99
CA LEU A 157 -36.47 -9.20 12.90
C LEU A 157 -37.94 -9.01 12.54
N ILE A 158 -38.45 -7.78 12.61
CA ILE A 158 -39.82 -7.40 12.31
C ILE A 158 -39.83 -6.37 11.19
N LYS A 159 -40.49 -6.69 10.09
CA LYS A 159 -40.51 -5.85 8.89
C LYS A 159 -41.56 -4.75 9.02
N GLY A 160 -41.09 -3.49 9.17
CA GLY A 160 -41.94 -2.28 9.02
C GLY A 160 -43.10 -2.11 10.01
N ASP A 161 -43.19 -2.95 11.04
CA ASP A 161 -44.32 -2.92 12.01
C ASP A 161 -43.80 -2.59 13.42
N GLU A 162 -43.86 -1.30 13.77
CA GLU A 162 -43.43 -0.78 15.06
C GLU A 162 -44.27 -1.32 16.22
N GLU A 163 -45.63 -1.40 16.04
CA GLU A 163 -46.49 -1.93 17.08
C GLU A 163 -46.23 -3.38 17.42
N LYS A 164 -45.91 -4.18 16.38
CA LYS A 164 -45.47 -5.59 16.53
C LYS A 164 -44.16 -5.67 17.28
N ALA A 165 -43.20 -4.77 16.99
CA ALA A 165 -41.93 -4.71 17.67
C ALA A 165 -42.07 -4.32 19.15
N ASP A 166 -42.90 -3.33 19.45
CA ASP A 166 -43.17 -2.92 20.83
C ASP A 166 -43.86 -4.03 21.65
N LYS A 167 -44.76 -4.78 21.04
CA LYS A 167 -45.38 -5.96 21.68
C LYS A 167 -44.33 -7.03 22.00
N ALA A 168 -43.44 -7.35 21.06
CA ALA A 168 -42.37 -8.31 21.26
C ALA A 168 -41.47 -7.89 22.44
N VAL A 169 -41.03 -6.63 22.47
CA VAL A 169 -40.22 -6.08 23.57
C VAL A 169 -40.97 -6.09 24.91
N SER A 170 -42.28 -5.79 24.91
CA SER A 170 -43.12 -5.85 26.12
C SER A 170 -43.21 -7.25 26.67
N GLU A 171 -43.34 -8.26 25.83
CA GLU A 171 -43.40 -9.67 26.23
C GLU A 171 -42.03 -10.13 26.81
N LEU A 172 -40.90 -9.73 26.18
CA LEU A 172 -39.59 -9.99 26.71
C LEU A 172 -39.39 -9.36 28.10
N LYS A 173 -39.83 -8.10 28.28
CA LYS A 173 -39.77 -7.41 29.58
C LYS A 173 -40.71 -8.08 30.63
N SER A 174 -41.75 -8.75 30.21
CA SER A 174 -42.61 -9.52 31.14
C SER A 174 -42.00 -10.87 31.56
N GLY A 175 -40.82 -11.24 31.04
CA GLY A 175 -40.12 -12.44 31.39
C GLY A 175 -40.39 -13.64 30.47
N LYS A 176 -41.03 -13.49 29.34
CA LYS A 176 -41.13 -14.53 28.32
C LYS A 176 -39.77 -14.82 27.70
N GLY A 177 -39.55 -16.09 27.37
CA GLY A 177 -38.28 -16.54 26.73
C GLY A 177 -38.11 -15.96 25.35
N PHE A 178 -36.85 -15.57 25.00
CA PHE A 178 -36.55 -14.95 23.72
C PHE A 178 -36.94 -15.83 22.53
N ASP A 179 -36.70 -17.15 22.60
CA ASP A 179 -37.06 -18.11 21.54
C ASP A 179 -38.60 -18.18 21.30
N GLU A 180 -39.40 -18.11 22.36
CA GLU A 180 -40.87 -18.12 22.28
C GLU A 180 -41.37 -16.85 21.60
N VAL A 181 -40.83 -15.68 22.01
CA VAL A 181 -41.20 -14.38 21.43
C VAL A 181 -40.72 -14.31 19.98
N ALA A 182 -39.53 -14.80 19.69
CA ALA A 182 -39.03 -14.86 18.32
C ALA A 182 -39.89 -15.73 17.40
N GLY A 183 -40.31 -16.89 17.89
CA GLY A 183 -41.22 -17.78 17.15
C GLY A 183 -42.60 -17.13 16.83
N THR A 184 -43.02 -16.18 17.68
CA THR A 184 -44.33 -15.48 17.50
C THR A 184 -44.22 -14.22 16.63
N TYR A 185 -43.12 -13.46 16.77
CA TYR A 185 -43.04 -12.11 16.22
C TYR A 185 -41.97 -11.96 15.10
N SER A 186 -40.97 -12.83 15.04
CA SER A 186 -39.92 -12.67 14.02
C SER A 186 -40.41 -13.04 12.62
N ASP A 187 -40.15 -12.17 11.68
CA ASP A 187 -40.46 -12.42 10.25
C ASP A 187 -39.40 -13.25 9.56
N ILE A 188 -38.23 -13.41 10.18
CA ILE A 188 -37.12 -14.22 9.69
C ILE A 188 -36.48 -14.98 10.85
N LEU A 189 -36.28 -16.28 10.67
CA LEU A 189 -35.51 -17.15 11.57
C LEU A 189 -34.41 -17.85 10.75
N VAL A 190 -33.20 -17.91 11.28
CA VAL A 190 -32.09 -18.61 10.63
C VAL A 190 -32.21 -20.11 10.91
N SER A 191 -32.46 -20.91 9.88
CA SER A 191 -32.71 -22.36 10.03
C SER A 191 -33.80 -22.71 11.05
N GLY A 192 -34.81 -21.81 11.20
CA GLY A 192 -35.91 -22.01 12.17
C GLY A 192 -35.57 -21.60 13.61
N SER A 193 -34.41 -20.97 13.83
CA SER A 193 -33.95 -20.49 15.14
C SER A 193 -33.69 -18.96 15.10
N PRO A 194 -33.92 -18.24 16.21
CA PRO A 194 -33.51 -16.85 16.34
C PRO A 194 -31.98 -16.70 16.53
N ASP A 195 -31.26 -17.78 16.77
CA ASP A 195 -29.82 -17.78 17.00
C ASP A 195 -29.07 -17.49 15.70
N ILE A 196 -28.34 -16.38 15.68
CA ILE A 196 -27.51 -15.95 14.54
C ILE A 196 -26.01 -16.21 14.76
N GLY A 197 -25.66 -16.81 15.91
CA GLY A 197 -24.29 -17.20 16.23
C GLY A 197 -23.40 -16.03 16.65
N TRP A 198 -22.10 -16.26 16.54
CA TRP A 198 -21.07 -15.27 16.86
C TRP A 198 -20.91 -14.24 15.77
N VAL A 199 -20.99 -12.97 16.15
CA VAL A 199 -20.79 -11.83 15.25
C VAL A 199 -19.74 -10.90 15.86
N ALA A 200 -18.73 -10.52 15.08
CA ALA A 200 -17.75 -9.55 15.56
C ALA A 200 -18.41 -8.15 15.66
N LEU A 201 -18.19 -7.45 16.77
CA LEU A 201 -18.80 -6.15 17.02
C LEU A 201 -18.50 -5.15 15.92
N LYS A 202 -17.30 -5.20 15.34
CA LYS A 202 -16.86 -4.32 14.23
C LYS A 202 -17.66 -4.52 12.92
N ASP A 203 -18.29 -5.70 12.75
CA ASP A 203 -19.02 -6.08 11.54
C ASP A 203 -20.52 -5.73 11.65
N LEU A 204 -20.98 -5.25 12.81
CA LEU A 204 -22.33 -4.79 13.06
C LEU A 204 -22.54 -3.36 12.51
N ALA A 205 -23.78 -3.07 12.10
CA ALA A 205 -24.15 -1.70 11.78
C ALA A 205 -23.91 -0.77 12.98
N PRO A 206 -23.48 0.49 12.76
CA PRO A 206 -23.09 1.39 13.85
C PRO A 206 -24.17 1.58 14.94
N GLU A 207 -25.46 1.60 14.54
CA GLU A 207 -26.60 1.72 15.42
C GLU A 207 -26.75 0.50 16.35
N VAL A 208 -26.53 -0.69 15.79
CA VAL A 208 -26.60 -1.97 16.51
C VAL A 208 -25.36 -2.13 17.41
N HIS A 209 -24.17 -1.83 16.89
CA HIS A 209 -22.93 -1.87 17.67
C HIS A 209 -23.05 -1.01 18.94
N LYS A 210 -23.46 0.24 18.78
CA LYS A 210 -23.61 1.20 19.89
C LYS A 210 -24.51 0.68 21.01
N ILE A 211 -25.61 0.02 20.66
CA ILE A 211 -26.54 -0.52 21.65
C ILE A 211 -25.95 -1.76 22.32
N LEU A 212 -25.39 -2.66 21.52
CA LEU A 212 -24.85 -3.91 22.03
C LEU A 212 -23.54 -3.73 22.81
N GLU A 213 -22.84 -2.60 22.71
CA GLU A 213 -21.59 -2.34 23.40
C GLU A 213 -21.69 -2.53 24.92
N THR A 214 -22.83 -2.14 25.52
CA THR A 214 -23.05 -2.13 26.98
C THR A 214 -23.96 -3.24 27.49
N VAL A 215 -24.63 -3.99 26.61
CA VAL A 215 -25.57 -5.07 26.98
C VAL A 215 -24.82 -6.30 27.49
N LYS A 216 -25.23 -6.82 28.64
CA LYS A 216 -24.62 -7.98 29.27
C LYS A 216 -25.19 -9.29 28.75
N PRO A 217 -24.45 -10.41 28.89
CA PRO A 217 -25.01 -11.72 28.63
C PRO A 217 -26.32 -11.95 29.39
N GLY A 218 -27.34 -12.48 28.68
CA GLY A 218 -28.71 -12.69 29.19
C GLY A 218 -29.61 -11.46 29.10
N GLU A 219 -29.11 -10.29 28.68
CA GLU A 219 -29.91 -9.10 28.52
C GLU A 219 -30.34 -8.91 27.05
N THR A 220 -31.47 -8.23 26.87
CA THR A 220 -32.03 -7.89 25.55
C THR A 220 -31.83 -6.41 25.22
N ALA A 221 -31.67 -6.10 23.94
CA ALA A 221 -31.54 -4.74 23.41
C ALA A 221 -32.46 -4.52 22.21
N GLY A 222 -32.97 -3.32 22.10
CA GLY A 222 -33.88 -2.92 21.02
C GLY A 222 -35.22 -2.41 21.52
N PRO A 223 -36.18 -2.14 20.60
CA PRO A 223 -36.06 -2.33 19.17
C PRO A 223 -35.13 -1.29 18.53
N VAL A 224 -34.32 -1.70 17.54
CA VAL A 224 -33.46 -0.84 16.72
C VAL A 224 -34.07 -0.77 15.35
N LEU A 225 -34.28 0.44 14.84
CA LEU A 225 -34.72 0.64 13.46
C LEU A 225 -33.49 0.63 12.54
N LEU A 226 -33.44 -0.32 11.62
CA LEU A 226 -32.41 -0.45 10.61
C LEU A 226 -33.03 -0.82 9.26
N ASP A 227 -32.78 -0.02 8.23
CA ASP A 227 -33.27 -0.23 6.87
C ASP A 227 -34.80 -0.47 6.80
N GLY A 228 -35.57 0.22 7.66
CA GLY A 228 -37.02 0.08 7.72
C GLY A 228 -37.55 -1.17 8.45
N ASN A 229 -36.63 -1.93 9.10
CA ASN A 229 -36.98 -3.09 9.93
C ASN A 229 -36.65 -2.81 11.39
N PHE A 230 -37.39 -3.43 12.28
CA PHE A 230 -37.17 -3.37 13.72
C PHE A 230 -36.42 -4.65 14.16
N LEU A 231 -35.30 -4.44 14.85
CA LEU A 231 -34.42 -5.51 15.31
C LEU A 231 -34.40 -5.52 16.84
N VAL A 232 -34.55 -6.71 17.43
CA VAL A 232 -34.38 -6.94 18.87
C VAL A 232 -33.36 -8.04 19.04
N TYR A 233 -32.41 -7.82 19.93
CA TYR A 233 -31.32 -8.76 20.17
C TYR A 233 -31.33 -9.26 21.62
N GLU A 234 -30.88 -10.51 21.80
CA GLU A 234 -30.44 -11.04 23.09
C GLU A 234 -28.94 -11.34 22.96
N VAL A 235 -28.15 -10.85 23.91
CA VAL A 235 -26.75 -11.21 24.02
C VAL A 235 -26.64 -12.53 24.81
N VAL A 236 -26.30 -13.62 24.14
CA VAL A 236 -26.12 -14.92 24.78
C VAL A 236 -24.80 -14.98 25.52
N GLU A 237 -23.73 -14.57 24.84
CA GLU A 237 -22.36 -14.61 25.36
C GLU A 237 -21.50 -13.53 24.71
N ARG A 238 -20.41 -13.15 25.39
CA ARG A 238 -19.37 -12.28 24.87
C ARG A 238 -18.04 -12.99 24.84
N GLY A 239 -17.25 -12.75 23.81
CA GLY A 239 -15.95 -13.39 23.67
C GLY A 239 -15.12 -12.77 22.57
N VAL A 240 -14.07 -13.46 22.20
CA VAL A 240 -13.19 -13.08 21.10
C VAL A 240 -13.23 -14.21 20.07
N THR A 241 -13.51 -13.85 18.81
CA THR A 241 -13.51 -14.83 17.72
C THR A 241 -12.36 -14.55 16.74
N GLY A 242 -11.89 -15.61 16.06
CA GLY A 242 -10.81 -15.47 15.08
C GLY A 242 -9.45 -15.19 15.70
N ALA A 243 -9.28 -15.33 17.01
CA ALA A 243 -7.96 -15.26 17.64
C ALA A 243 -7.07 -16.40 17.12
N ARG A 244 -5.83 -16.05 16.73
CA ARG A 244 -4.82 -17.01 16.31
C ARG A 244 -3.75 -17.10 17.39
N PRO A 245 -3.66 -18.21 18.16
CA PRO A 245 -2.67 -18.37 19.21
C PRO A 245 -1.23 -18.19 18.69
N LEU A 246 -0.35 -17.67 19.54
CA LEU A 246 1.06 -17.43 19.17
C LEU A 246 1.71 -18.69 18.58
N GLU A 247 1.42 -19.87 19.11
CA GLU A 247 2.00 -21.13 18.63
C GLU A 247 1.65 -21.44 17.17
N GLU A 248 0.47 -21.03 16.70
CA GLU A 248 0.05 -21.20 15.31
C GLU A 248 0.75 -20.21 14.36
N VAL A 249 1.00 -18.98 14.81
CA VAL A 249 1.52 -17.89 13.97
C VAL A 249 3.01 -17.63 14.18
N LYS A 250 3.65 -18.32 15.12
CA LYS A 250 5.06 -18.10 15.47
C LYS A 250 5.99 -18.19 14.25
N GLY A 251 5.77 -19.18 13.38
CA GLY A 251 6.54 -19.33 12.14
C GLY A 251 6.41 -18.14 11.21
N GLU A 252 5.18 -17.71 10.96
CA GLU A 252 4.88 -16.54 10.11
C GLU A 252 5.52 -15.26 10.66
N ILE A 253 5.44 -15.07 11.99
CA ILE A 253 6.03 -13.91 12.67
C ILE A 253 7.55 -13.94 12.56
N VAL A 254 8.19 -15.08 12.77
CA VAL A 254 9.64 -15.23 12.64
C VAL A 254 10.09 -14.88 11.23
N GLU A 255 9.42 -15.38 10.20
CA GLU A 255 9.72 -15.06 8.81
C GLU A 255 9.55 -13.56 8.50
N ALA A 256 8.44 -12.97 8.95
CA ALA A 256 8.18 -11.53 8.76
C ALA A 256 9.25 -10.66 9.46
N LEU A 257 9.63 -11.00 10.68
CA LEU A 257 10.68 -10.31 11.43
C LEU A 257 12.05 -10.51 10.79
N GLN A 258 12.39 -11.73 10.33
CA GLN A 258 13.63 -11.97 9.61
C GLN A 258 13.73 -11.11 8.35
N GLU A 259 12.68 -11.05 7.55
CA GLU A 259 12.67 -10.23 6.34
C GLU A 259 12.82 -8.75 6.67
N LYS A 260 12.06 -8.25 7.65
CA LYS A 260 12.16 -6.86 8.12
C LYS A 260 13.57 -6.50 8.57
N TYR A 261 14.14 -7.26 9.51
CA TYR A 261 15.46 -6.94 10.07
C TYR A 261 16.60 -7.20 9.09
N ARG A 262 16.46 -8.15 8.16
CA ARG A 262 17.41 -8.35 7.07
C ARG A 262 17.45 -7.12 6.15
N LYS A 263 16.28 -6.59 5.80
CA LYS A 263 16.18 -5.39 4.97
C LYS A 263 16.80 -4.17 5.67
N GLU A 264 16.42 -3.92 6.93
CA GLU A 264 16.97 -2.82 7.73
C GLU A 264 18.49 -2.92 7.90
N ALA A 265 19.01 -4.11 8.20
CA ALA A 265 20.45 -4.34 8.34
C ALA A 265 21.19 -4.17 7.00
N PHE A 266 20.58 -4.55 5.89
CA PHE A 266 21.15 -4.35 4.57
C PHE A 266 21.17 -2.85 4.19
N GLU A 267 20.10 -2.12 4.42
CA GLU A 267 20.05 -0.67 4.20
C GLU A 267 21.11 0.05 5.03
N HIS A 268 21.24 -0.33 6.30
CA HIS A 268 22.29 0.23 7.17
C HIS A 268 23.69 -0.07 6.64
N TRP A 269 23.96 -1.33 6.26
CA TRP A 269 25.23 -1.73 5.67
C TRP A 269 25.51 -0.99 4.36
N LEU A 270 24.52 -0.87 3.47
CA LEU A 270 24.68 -0.16 2.20
C LEU A 270 25.00 1.33 2.43
N ASN A 271 24.31 1.97 3.36
CA ASN A 271 24.59 3.37 3.72
C ASN A 271 26.01 3.57 4.25
N MET A 272 26.52 2.63 5.07
CA MET A 272 27.92 2.67 5.53
C MET A 272 28.89 2.55 4.35
N ILE A 273 28.64 1.62 3.44
CA ILE A 273 29.51 1.41 2.27
C ILE A 273 29.43 2.59 1.30
N MET A 274 28.24 3.18 1.10
CA MET A 274 28.11 4.38 0.26
C MET A 274 28.97 5.54 0.75
N ALA A 275 29.23 5.64 2.06
CA ALA A 275 30.10 6.66 2.61
C ALA A 275 31.58 6.49 2.20
N ASP A 276 32.00 5.29 1.78
CA ASP A 276 33.36 4.99 1.31
C ASP A 276 33.55 5.29 -0.19
N HIS A 277 32.48 5.68 -0.89
CA HIS A 277 32.49 6.01 -2.32
C HIS A 277 32.39 7.53 -2.54
N TYR A 278 33.06 8.02 -3.57
CA TYR A 278 32.82 9.39 -4.02
C TYR A 278 31.47 9.50 -4.72
N ILE A 279 30.54 10.23 -4.13
CA ILE A 279 29.20 10.47 -4.69
C ILE A 279 28.99 11.99 -4.82
N GLY A 280 28.98 12.49 -6.04
CA GLY A 280 28.60 13.86 -6.37
C GLY A 280 27.22 13.90 -7.00
N VAL A 281 26.29 14.69 -6.45
CA VAL A 281 24.93 14.88 -6.99
C VAL A 281 24.77 16.34 -7.36
N PHE A 282 24.29 16.60 -8.60
CA PHE A 282 24.22 17.94 -9.21
C PHE A 282 22.80 18.30 -9.69
N LEU A 283 21.78 17.47 -9.39
CA LEU A 283 20.37 17.67 -9.77
C LEU A 283 19.58 18.50 -8.73
#